data_802db0b98066148b70212ae6d4840b7c
#
_entry.id   802db0b98066148b70212ae6d4840b7c
#
_cell.length_a   1.000
_cell.length_b   1.000
_cell.length_c   1.000
_cell.angle_alpha   90.00
_cell.angle_beta   90.00
_cell.angle_gamma   90.00
#
_symmetry.space_group_name_H-M   'P 1'
#
loop_
_entity.id
_entity.type
_entity.pdbx_description
1 polymer ?
#
loop_
_entity_poly.entity_id
_entity_poly.type
_entity_poly.pdbx_seq_one_letter_code
_entity_poly.pdbx_strand_id
1 'polypeptide(L)'
;MEVDLNDRNSGIGGSDCYTLIHGTKKDWNKLWEIKTGRTEPPCLSDKFNVQLGIITEQFNLHCLTQKLLSSHKNTNKGMPIETSRQIKTGDIYDNKYIKINEGGTTIKSNLLKLQGHLDGAIYNGNDSEDMCCIIECKHTYQDNTLANLIQSYNPQMQHYMNVFNQDHAIMSGIFGNKCHMFQVVKRDHEFIHRLEAFQRFFWRSVVADKPPFDIDDD
;
A
#
# COMPACT_ATOMS: atom_id res chain seq x y z
N MET A 1 2.00 9.08 -15.42
CA MET A 1 2.46 7.72 -15.81
C MET A 1 1.21 6.86 -15.92
N GLU A 2 0.82 6.45 -17.13
CA GLU A 2 -0.28 5.50 -17.29
C GLU A 2 0.19 4.16 -16.75
N VAL A 3 -0.47 3.69 -15.70
CA VAL A 3 -0.26 2.32 -15.20
C VAL A 3 -0.82 1.39 -16.26
N ASP A 4 0.02 0.52 -16.80
CA ASP A 4 -0.41 -0.49 -17.77
C ASP A 4 -1.48 -1.37 -17.11
N LEU A 5 -2.73 -1.24 -17.58
CA LEU A 5 -3.88 -1.99 -17.05
C LEU A 5 -3.69 -3.51 -17.20
N ASN A 6 -2.89 -3.95 -18.20
CA ASN A 6 -2.55 -5.35 -18.38
C ASN A 6 -1.71 -5.91 -17.23
N ASP A 7 -0.88 -5.08 -16.61
CA ASP A 7 -0.08 -5.50 -15.45
C ASP A 7 -0.94 -5.62 -14.18
N ARG A 8 -1.95 -4.76 -13.99
CA ARG A 8 -2.88 -4.85 -12.84
C ARG A 8 -3.66 -6.15 -12.75
N ASN A 9 -3.98 -6.76 -13.89
CA ASN A 9 -4.72 -8.02 -13.95
C ASN A 9 -3.83 -9.25 -13.78
N SER A 10 -2.52 -9.08 -13.83
CA SER A 10 -1.55 -10.18 -13.79
C SER A 10 -1.31 -10.76 -12.39
N GLY A 11 -1.84 -10.15 -11.33
CA GLY A 11 -1.69 -10.58 -9.94
C GLY A 11 -2.65 -9.86 -8.99
N ILE A 12 -2.57 -10.18 -7.70
CA ILE A 12 -3.33 -9.52 -6.65
C ILE A 12 -2.53 -8.31 -6.17
N GLY A 13 -3.10 -7.12 -6.28
CA GLY A 13 -2.52 -5.86 -5.81
C GLY A 13 -3.01 -5.46 -4.42
N GLY A 14 -2.40 -4.40 -3.85
CA GLY A 14 -2.75 -3.91 -2.52
C GLY A 14 -4.21 -3.46 -2.38
N SER A 15 -4.75 -2.78 -3.40
CA SER A 15 -6.15 -2.33 -3.40
C SER A 15 -7.16 -3.48 -3.41
N ASP A 16 -6.80 -4.63 -4.00
CA ASP A 16 -7.66 -5.81 -4.04
C ASP A 16 -7.85 -6.41 -2.64
N CYS A 17 -6.85 -6.24 -1.77
CA CYS A 17 -6.83 -6.82 -0.43
C CYS A 17 -7.95 -6.29 0.48
N TYR A 18 -8.40 -5.04 0.26
CA TYR A 18 -9.56 -4.53 0.98
C TYR A 18 -10.82 -5.34 0.63
N THR A 19 -11.05 -5.59 -0.65
CA THR A 19 -12.17 -6.42 -1.13
C THR A 19 -12.09 -7.84 -0.60
N LEU A 20 -10.90 -8.43 -0.58
CA LEU A 20 -10.71 -9.80 -0.08
C LEU A 20 -10.95 -9.94 1.43
N ILE A 21 -10.74 -8.88 2.22
CA ILE A 21 -10.96 -8.91 3.68
C ILE A 21 -12.37 -8.48 4.06
N HIS A 22 -12.92 -7.47 3.39
CA HIS A 22 -14.15 -6.79 3.82
C HIS A 22 -15.30 -6.90 2.81
N GLY A 23 -15.02 -7.36 1.59
CA GLY A 23 -16.02 -7.46 0.53
C GLY A 23 -17.01 -8.60 0.74
N THR A 24 -18.19 -8.42 0.17
CA THR A 24 -19.23 -9.45 0.06
C THR A 24 -18.86 -10.47 -1.04
N LYS A 25 -19.59 -11.59 -1.12
CA LYS A 25 -19.49 -12.56 -2.22
C LYS A 25 -19.59 -11.87 -3.60
N LYS A 26 -20.50 -10.91 -3.73
CA LYS A 26 -20.70 -10.11 -4.94
C LYS A 26 -19.47 -9.26 -5.29
N ASP A 27 -18.83 -8.66 -4.29
CA ASP A 27 -17.60 -7.87 -4.51
C ASP A 27 -16.43 -8.74 -4.96
N TRP A 28 -16.33 -9.96 -4.41
CA TRP A 28 -15.33 -10.94 -4.84
C TRP A 28 -15.56 -11.40 -6.28
N ASN A 29 -16.81 -11.71 -6.67
CA ASN A 29 -17.16 -12.09 -8.04
C ASN A 29 -16.85 -10.94 -9.02
N LYS A 30 -17.18 -9.70 -8.66
CA LYS A 30 -16.86 -8.52 -9.46
C LYS A 30 -15.33 -8.34 -9.62
N LEU A 31 -14.56 -8.54 -8.55
CA LEU A 31 -13.10 -8.49 -8.63
C LEU A 31 -12.57 -9.60 -9.56
N TRP A 32 -13.13 -10.80 -9.49
CA TRP A 32 -12.80 -11.91 -10.37
C TRP A 32 -13.09 -11.60 -11.84
N GLU A 33 -14.24 -10.98 -12.15
CA GLU A 33 -14.55 -10.53 -13.52
C GLU A 33 -13.50 -9.55 -14.05
N ILE A 34 -13.06 -8.60 -13.22
CA ILE A 34 -11.99 -7.66 -13.58
C ILE A 34 -10.67 -8.42 -13.84
N LYS A 35 -10.25 -9.31 -12.93
CA LYS A 35 -8.99 -10.04 -13.05
C LYS A 35 -8.96 -11.02 -14.23
N THR A 36 -10.12 -11.50 -14.67
CA THR A 36 -10.26 -12.38 -15.84
C THR A 36 -10.57 -11.61 -17.14
N GLY A 37 -10.60 -10.28 -17.10
CA GLY A 37 -10.86 -9.42 -18.27
C GLY A 37 -12.30 -9.44 -18.78
N ARG A 38 -13.26 -9.94 -18.01
CA ARG A 38 -14.69 -9.94 -18.35
C ARG A 38 -15.35 -8.59 -18.18
N THR A 39 -14.85 -7.82 -17.25
CA THR A 39 -15.33 -6.47 -16.95
C THR A 39 -14.14 -5.53 -16.82
N GLU A 40 -14.21 -4.37 -17.45
CA GLU A 40 -13.21 -3.33 -17.30
C GLU A 40 -13.23 -2.76 -15.88
N PRO A 41 -12.06 -2.48 -15.28
CA PRO A 41 -12.01 -1.80 -14.00
C PRO A 41 -12.68 -0.43 -14.12
N PRO A 42 -13.36 0.06 -13.06
CA PRO A 42 -14.01 1.37 -13.12
C PRO A 42 -12.98 2.47 -13.39
N CYS A 43 -13.26 3.34 -14.34
CA CYS A 43 -12.45 4.52 -14.58
C CYS A 43 -12.57 5.46 -13.37
N LEU A 44 -11.43 5.75 -12.76
CA LEU A 44 -11.34 6.63 -11.60
C LEU A 44 -10.70 7.98 -11.94
N SER A 45 -10.26 8.18 -13.20
CA SER A 45 -9.54 9.39 -13.62
C SER A 45 -10.35 10.67 -13.43
N ASP A 46 -11.70 10.59 -13.56
CA ASP A 46 -12.57 11.75 -13.45
C ASP A 46 -13.03 12.05 -12.02
N LYS A 47 -12.66 11.19 -11.07
CA LYS A 47 -13.00 11.42 -9.66
C LYS A 47 -12.03 12.41 -9.03
N PHE A 48 -12.56 13.56 -8.63
CA PHE A 48 -11.77 14.65 -8.04
C PHE A 48 -10.90 14.21 -6.85
N ASN A 49 -11.44 13.39 -5.96
CA ASN A 49 -10.69 12.87 -4.81
C ASN A 49 -9.51 11.98 -5.20
N VAL A 50 -9.63 11.23 -6.31
CA VAL A 50 -8.53 10.40 -6.84
C VAL A 50 -7.46 11.29 -7.47
N GLN A 51 -7.87 12.26 -8.30
CA GLN A 51 -6.95 13.23 -8.88
C GLN A 51 -6.20 14.02 -7.79
N LEU A 52 -6.92 14.47 -6.77
CA LEU A 52 -6.34 15.18 -5.64
C LEU A 52 -5.32 14.31 -4.90
N GLY A 53 -5.63 13.03 -4.69
CA GLY A 53 -4.70 12.06 -4.10
C GLY A 53 -3.41 11.95 -4.89
N ILE A 54 -3.50 11.76 -6.22
CA ILE A 54 -2.34 11.66 -7.12
C ILE A 54 -1.48 12.93 -7.08
N ILE A 55 -2.10 14.10 -7.19
CA ILE A 55 -1.37 15.39 -7.23
C ILE A 55 -0.69 15.66 -5.88
N THR A 56 -1.31 15.28 -4.78
CA THR A 56 -0.79 15.58 -3.44
C THR A 56 0.17 14.51 -2.90
N GLU A 57 0.39 13.39 -3.58
CA GLU A 57 1.27 12.32 -3.13
C GLU A 57 2.71 12.79 -2.90
N GLN A 58 3.29 13.51 -3.87
CA GLN A 58 4.63 14.08 -3.72
C GLN A 58 4.70 15.11 -2.58
N PHE A 59 3.65 15.92 -2.42
CA PHE A 59 3.58 16.87 -1.31
C PHE A 59 3.46 16.15 0.03
N ASN A 60 2.73 15.04 0.10
CA ASN A 60 2.63 14.20 1.28
C ASN A 60 4.00 13.63 1.68
N LEU A 61 4.73 13.06 0.72
CA LEU A 61 6.10 12.58 0.92
C LEU A 61 7.03 13.69 1.40
N HIS A 62 6.91 14.89 0.82
CA HIS A 62 7.67 16.06 1.28
C HIS A 62 7.35 16.40 2.74
N CYS A 63 6.08 16.47 3.11
CA CYS A 63 5.65 16.74 4.49
C CYS A 63 6.18 15.69 5.47
N LEU A 64 6.09 14.41 5.09
CA LEU A 64 6.63 13.31 5.88
C LEU A 64 8.14 13.47 6.10
N THR A 65 8.89 13.72 5.03
CA THR A 65 10.34 13.90 5.08
C THR A 65 10.74 15.04 6.02
N GLN A 66 10.06 16.20 5.90
CA GLN A 66 10.33 17.34 6.77
C GLN A 66 10.07 17.02 8.25
N LYS A 67 9.03 16.26 8.56
CA LYS A 67 8.72 15.83 9.93
C LYS A 67 9.73 14.84 10.48
N LEU A 68 10.15 13.87 9.68
CA LEU A 68 11.19 12.90 10.07
C LEU A 68 12.51 13.61 10.37
N LEU A 69 12.90 14.58 9.54
CA LEU A 69 14.10 15.40 9.74
C LEU A 69 14.01 16.30 10.97
N SER A 70 12.83 16.89 11.23
CA SER A 70 12.63 17.81 12.36
C SER A 70 12.59 17.08 13.70
N SER A 71 12.04 15.89 13.73
CA SER A 71 11.98 15.05 14.93
C SER A 71 13.38 14.67 15.42
N HIS A 72 14.34 14.55 14.52
CA HIS A 72 15.73 14.23 14.87
C HIS A 72 16.46 15.41 15.54
N LYS A 73 16.13 16.65 15.19
CA LYS A 73 16.76 17.83 15.80
C LYS A 73 16.35 18.05 17.27
N ASN A 74 15.23 17.49 17.69
CA ASN A 74 14.60 17.77 18.98
C ASN A 74 14.55 16.61 19.97
N THR A 75 15.03 15.41 19.66
CA THR A 75 14.82 14.27 20.55
C THR A 75 16.03 13.36 20.75
N ASN A 76 16.54 13.43 21.95
CA ASN A 76 17.10 12.26 22.65
C ASN A 76 15.99 11.40 23.28
N LYS A 77 14.74 11.45 22.83
CA LYS A 77 13.60 10.71 23.40
C LYS A 77 12.68 10.12 22.33
N GLY A 78 12.84 8.80 22.13
CA GLY A 78 11.70 7.93 21.96
C GLY A 78 10.87 8.02 20.67
N MET A 79 11.45 7.83 19.49
CA MET A 79 10.67 7.25 18.39
C MET A 79 11.00 5.76 18.24
N PRO A 80 9.98 4.89 18.06
CA PRO A 80 10.16 3.43 18.04
C PRO A 80 10.64 2.87 16.71
N ILE A 81 11.09 3.68 15.81
CA ILE A 81 11.97 3.24 14.73
C ILE A 81 13.37 3.48 15.27
N GLU A 82 14.29 2.61 15.05
CA GLU A 82 15.73 2.89 15.14
C GLU A 82 16.16 3.96 14.13
N THR A 83 15.32 4.93 13.92
CA THR A 83 15.40 6.11 13.07
C THR A 83 15.95 7.30 13.85
N SER A 84 16.94 7.05 14.67
CA SER A 84 17.91 8.10 15.01
C SER A 84 18.64 8.62 13.76
N ARG A 85 18.28 8.11 12.55
CA ARG A 85 18.91 8.43 11.28
C ARG A 85 18.00 9.28 10.42
N GLN A 86 18.57 10.31 9.86
CA GLN A 86 17.90 11.35 9.11
C GLN A 86 17.55 10.82 7.70
N ILE A 87 16.39 11.19 7.18
CA ILE A 87 15.85 10.76 5.91
C ILE A 87 15.58 11.98 5.04
N LYS A 88 16.06 11.98 3.81
CA LYS A 88 15.76 12.99 2.79
C LYS A 88 15.14 12.35 1.58
N THR A 89 14.16 13.03 0.96
CA THR A 89 13.64 12.64 -0.34
C THR A 89 14.70 12.91 -1.41
N GLY A 90 15.10 11.87 -2.11
CA GLY A 90 16.06 11.97 -3.22
C GLY A 90 17.52 12.25 -2.85
N ASP A 91 17.82 12.49 -1.56
CA ASP A 91 19.18 12.72 -1.07
C ASP A 91 19.58 11.69 -0.02
N ILE A 92 20.87 11.40 0.06
CA ILE A 92 21.42 10.57 1.14
C ILE A 92 21.53 11.42 2.40
N TYR A 93 20.99 10.88 3.48
CA TYR A 93 21.21 11.44 4.80
C TYR A 93 21.42 10.30 5.80
N ASP A 94 22.57 10.27 6.45
CA ASP A 94 22.97 9.15 7.32
C ASP A 94 22.76 7.77 6.68
N ASN A 95 23.10 7.64 5.38
CA ASN A 95 22.91 6.44 4.60
C ASN A 95 21.44 5.98 4.43
N LYS A 96 20.47 6.88 4.61
CA LYS A 96 19.06 6.59 4.32
C LYS A 96 18.48 7.59 3.34
N TYR A 97 17.65 7.12 2.43
CA TYR A 97 16.95 7.95 1.46
C TYR A 97 15.61 7.33 1.07
N ILE A 98 14.74 8.14 0.48
CA ILE A 98 13.42 7.73 0.02
C ILE A 98 13.44 7.55 -1.50
N LYS A 99 13.10 6.35 -1.98
CA LYS A 99 12.69 6.12 -3.36
C LYS A 99 11.19 6.27 -3.48
N ILE A 100 10.74 6.74 -4.63
CA ILE A 100 9.32 7.04 -4.92
C ILE A 100 8.84 6.08 -6.00
N ASN A 101 7.60 5.63 -5.90
CA ASN A 101 6.92 4.75 -6.87
C ASN A 101 7.66 3.42 -7.10
N GLU A 102 8.04 2.75 -6.04
CA GLU A 102 8.68 1.44 -6.11
C GLU A 102 7.66 0.35 -6.43
N GLY A 103 7.93 -0.42 -7.46
CA GLY A 103 7.14 -1.58 -7.87
C GLY A 103 7.81 -2.90 -7.50
N GLY A 104 7.02 -3.89 -7.19
CA GLY A 104 7.52 -5.25 -6.92
C GLY A 104 6.47 -6.32 -7.13
N THR A 105 6.93 -7.51 -7.48
CA THR A 105 6.08 -8.68 -7.69
C THR A 105 6.68 -9.88 -6.99
N THR A 106 5.86 -10.58 -6.21
CA THR A 106 6.24 -11.83 -5.56
C THR A 106 5.38 -12.97 -6.07
N ILE A 107 5.99 -14.00 -6.62
CA ILE A 107 5.33 -15.26 -6.98
C ILE A 107 5.51 -16.21 -5.80
N LYS A 108 4.44 -16.42 -5.02
CA LYS A 108 4.45 -17.35 -3.87
C LYS A 108 4.29 -18.81 -4.29
N SER A 109 3.64 -19.05 -5.44
CA SER A 109 3.48 -20.35 -6.08
C SER A 109 2.90 -20.16 -7.49
N ASN A 110 2.78 -21.22 -8.29
CA ASN A 110 2.06 -21.17 -9.57
C ASN A 110 0.57 -20.78 -9.42
N LEU A 111 0.04 -20.83 -8.18
CA LEU A 111 -1.35 -20.53 -7.84
C LEU A 111 -1.50 -19.22 -7.01
N LEU A 112 -0.44 -18.44 -6.89
CA LEU A 112 -0.51 -17.16 -6.15
C LEU A 112 0.56 -16.19 -6.65
N LYS A 113 0.13 -15.12 -7.28
CA LYS A 113 0.96 -14.00 -7.71
C LYS A 113 0.52 -12.74 -6.97
N LEU A 114 1.41 -12.19 -6.18
CA LEU A 114 1.21 -10.96 -5.43
C LEU A 114 2.05 -9.85 -6.05
N GLN A 115 1.48 -8.66 -6.15
CA GLN A 115 2.16 -7.49 -6.72
C GLN A 115 1.88 -6.24 -5.87
N GLY A 116 2.80 -5.29 -5.88
CA GLY A 116 2.67 -4.04 -5.16
C GLY A 116 3.31 -2.88 -5.89
N HIS A 117 2.70 -1.72 -5.74
CA HIS A 117 3.28 -0.41 -6.08
C HIS A 117 3.25 0.43 -4.82
N LEU A 118 4.41 0.89 -4.40
CA LEU A 118 4.57 1.73 -3.21
C LEU A 118 4.59 3.20 -3.63
N ASP A 119 3.94 4.05 -2.85
CA ASP A 119 4.06 5.50 -3.02
C ASP A 119 5.49 5.96 -2.70
N GLY A 120 6.14 5.27 -1.77
CA GLY A 120 7.55 5.45 -1.46
C GLY A 120 8.12 4.34 -0.59
N ALA A 121 9.43 4.32 -0.47
CA ALA A 121 10.15 3.41 0.41
C ALA A 121 11.43 4.04 0.97
N ILE A 122 11.84 3.62 2.15
CA ILE A 122 13.06 4.06 2.81
C ILE A 122 14.11 2.97 2.66
N TYR A 123 15.30 3.37 2.25
CA TYR A 123 16.45 2.48 2.01
C TYR A 123 17.65 2.86 2.87
N ASN A 124 18.49 1.88 3.16
CA ASN A 124 19.81 2.08 3.77
C ASN A 124 20.84 2.36 2.67
N GLY A 125 21.24 3.64 2.48
CA GLY A 125 22.20 4.02 1.44
C GLY A 125 21.58 4.25 0.07
N ASN A 126 22.21 5.08 -0.76
CA ASN A 126 21.69 5.58 -2.02
C ASN A 126 21.59 4.49 -3.11
N ASP A 127 22.57 3.62 -3.18
CA ASP A 127 22.65 2.54 -4.15
C ASP A 127 22.23 1.20 -3.55
N SER A 128 21.66 1.23 -2.34
CA SER A 128 21.26 0.03 -1.62
C SER A 128 19.95 -0.52 -2.15
N GLU A 129 19.86 -1.84 -2.25
CA GLU A 129 18.62 -2.59 -2.38
C GLU A 129 18.00 -2.91 -1.01
N ASP A 130 18.66 -2.50 0.08
CA ASP A 130 18.26 -2.75 1.45
C ASP A 130 17.13 -1.80 1.86
N MET A 131 15.93 -2.15 1.47
CA MET A 131 14.69 -1.47 1.90
C MET A 131 14.48 -1.74 3.39
N CYS A 132 14.17 -0.72 4.16
CA CYS A 132 13.91 -0.85 5.60
C CYS A 132 12.51 -0.42 6.03
N CYS A 133 11.77 0.27 5.18
CA CYS A 133 10.39 0.65 5.47
C CYS A 133 9.65 1.04 4.18
N ILE A 134 8.40 0.66 4.08
CA ILE A 134 7.51 1.12 3.00
C ILE A 134 6.73 2.36 3.44
N ILE A 135 6.31 3.18 2.47
CA ILE A 135 5.51 4.37 2.70
C ILE A 135 4.23 4.27 1.88
N GLU A 136 3.10 4.49 2.54
CA GLU A 136 1.78 4.62 1.92
C GLU A 136 1.25 6.01 2.20
N CYS A 137 0.92 6.77 1.14
CA CYS A 137 0.46 8.16 1.19
C CYS A 137 -1.04 8.24 0.92
N LYS A 138 -1.76 8.97 1.74
CA LYS A 138 -3.20 9.20 1.51
C LYS A 138 -3.58 10.65 1.75
N HIS A 139 -4.51 11.14 0.92
CA HIS A 139 -5.23 12.40 1.18
C HIS A 139 -6.68 12.05 1.53
N THR A 140 -7.15 12.53 2.65
CA THR A 140 -8.48 12.20 3.19
C THR A 140 -9.21 13.45 3.69
N TYR A 141 -10.45 13.29 4.12
CA TYR A 141 -11.24 14.37 4.70
C TYR A 141 -10.62 14.90 5.98
N GLN A 142 -10.81 16.20 6.24
CA GLN A 142 -10.24 16.88 7.40
C GLN A 142 -10.70 16.31 8.75
N ASP A 143 -11.89 15.71 8.80
CA ASP A 143 -12.49 15.15 10.02
C ASP A 143 -12.20 13.66 10.20
N ASN A 144 -11.47 13.04 9.25
CA ASN A 144 -10.99 11.69 9.41
C ASN A 144 -9.85 11.63 10.44
N THR A 145 -9.60 10.46 10.99
CA THR A 145 -8.52 10.22 11.95
C THR A 145 -7.43 9.35 11.36
N LEU A 146 -6.21 9.50 11.86
CA LEU A 146 -5.10 8.64 11.44
C LEU A 146 -5.36 7.16 11.78
N ALA A 147 -6.04 6.89 12.90
CA ALA A 147 -6.43 5.53 13.29
C ALA A 147 -7.40 4.89 12.29
N ASN A 148 -8.44 5.64 11.88
CA ASN A 148 -9.38 5.17 10.86
C ASN A 148 -8.69 4.96 9.51
N LEU A 149 -7.77 5.86 9.15
CA LEU A 149 -7.01 5.74 7.92
C LEU A 149 -6.16 4.45 7.92
N ILE A 150 -5.42 4.22 9.01
CA ILE A 150 -4.63 3.00 9.19
C ILE A 150 -5.53 1.76 9.13
N GLN A 151 -6.66 1.75 9.84
CA GLN A 151 -7.59 0.63 9.83
C GLN A 151 -8.10 0.30 8.43
N SER A 152 -8.50 1.32 7.67
CA SER A 152 -9.03 1.17 6.30
C SER A 152 -7.98 0.63 5.32
N TYR A 153 -6.73 1.05 5.45
CA TYR A 153 -5.64 0.65 4.56
C TYR A 153 -4.74 -0.45 5.12
N ASN A 154 -5.07 -1.00 6.32
CA ASN A 154 -4.29 -2.09 6.91
C ASN A 154 -4.12 -3.30 5.96
N PRO A 155 -5.18 -3.79 5.26
CA PRO A 155 -5.01 -4.91 4.33
C PRO A 155 -3.99 -4.63 3.22
N GLN A 156 -3.97 -3.41 2.67
CA GLN A 156 -3.02 -2.99 1.66
C GLN A 156 -1.60 -2.90 2.21
N MET A 157 -1.40 -2.28 3.37
CA MET A 157 -0.08 -2.15 3.99
C MET A 157 0.52 -3.50 4.39
N GLN A 158 -0.28 -4.40 4.98
CA GLN A 158 0.17 -5.75 5.32
C GLN A 158 0.51 -6.58 4.08
N HIS A 159 -0.28 -6.42 3.01
CA HIS A 159 0.04 -7.02 1.72
C HIS A 159 1.39 -6.52 1.18
N TYR A 160 1.65 -5.21 1.20
CA TYR A 160 2.91 -4.66 0.74
C TYR A 160 4.09 -5.12 1.61
N MET A 161 3.95 -5.12 2.94
CA MET A 161 4.96 -5.69 3.83
C MET A 161 5.26 -7.15 3.52
N ASN A 162 4.26 -7.91 3.04
CA ASN A 162 4.45 -9.29 2.61
C ASN A 162 5.16 -9.40 1.24
N VAL A 163 4.76 -8.57 0.26
CA VAL A 163 5.37 -8.55 -1.09
C VAL A 163 6.84 -8.15 -1.03
N PHE A 164 7.14 -7.09 -0.29
CA PHE A 164 8.48 -6.51 -0.20
C PHE A 164 9.31 -7.05 0.97
N ASN A 165 8.76 -8.02 1.73
CA ASN A 165 9.40 -8.63 2.90
C ASN A 165 9.88 -7.60 3.92
N GLN A 166 9.01 -6.66 4.29
CA GLN A 166 9.31 -5.60 5.24
C GLN A 166 8.54 -5.78 6.55
N ASP A 167 9.14 -5.36 7.66
CA ASP A 167 8.53 -5.42 9.00
C ASP A 167 7.77 -4.15 9.38
N HIS A 168 7.98 -3.07 8.64
CA HIS A 168 7.41 -1.77 8.94
C HIS A 168 6.87 -1.07 7.70
N ALA A 169 5.76 -0.38 7.90
CA ALA A 169 5.17 0.56 6.95
C ALA A 169 4.92 1.91 7.64
N ILE A 170 5.00 3.00 6.90
CA ILE A 170 4.53 4.31 7.35
C ILE A 170 3.24 4.62 6.62
N MET A 171 2.15 4.83 7.38
CA MET A 171 0.97 5.52 6.87
C MET A 171 1.19 7.01 7.00
N SER A 172 1.18 7.72 5.88
CA SER A 172 1.33 9.17 5.81
C SER A 172 0.06 9.81 5.25
N GLY A 173 -0.59 10.68 6.02
CA GLY A 173 -1.90 11.23 5.70
C GLY A 173 -1.96 12.75 5.68
N ILE A 174 -2.53 13.32 4.60
CA ILE A 174 -3.00 14.71 4.55
C ILE A 174 -4.49 14.70 4.87
N PHE A 175 -4.89 15.49 5.86
CA PHE A 175 -6.26 15.58 6.36
C PHE A 175 -6.90 16.91 5.91
N GLY A 176 -7.58 16.86 4.76
CA GLY A 176 -8.10 18.05 4.08
C GLY A 176 -6.99 19.07 3.82
N ASN A 177 -7.25 20.31 4.19
CA ASN A 177 -6.25 21.40 4.20
C ASN A 177 -5.76 21.73 5.63
N LYS A 178 -6.07 20.87 6.63
CA LYS A 178 -5.88 21.16 8.06
C LYS A 178 -4.52 20.74 8.58
N CYS A 179 -4.12 19.51 8.32
CA CYS A 179 -2.87 18.97 8.85
C CYS A 179 -2.37 17.74 8.07
N HIS A 180 -1.10 17.44 8.32
CA HIS A 180 -0.46 16.21 7.91
C HIS A 180 -0.07 15.41 9.17
N MET A 181 -0.36 14.10 9.18
CA MET A 181 0.01 13.18 10.25
C MET A 181 0.59 11.90 9.66
N PHE A 182 1.41 11.19 10.42
CA PHE A 182 1.92 9.89 10.04
C PHE A 182 2.09 8.97 11.24
N GLN A 183 2.10 7.67 11.00
CA GLN A 183 2.36 6.65 12.01
C GLN A 183 3.02 5.43 11.38
N VAL A 184 3.90 4.81 12.15
CA VAL A 184 4.48 3.51 11.80
C VAL A 184 3.51 2.40 12.12
N VAL A 185 3.31 1.51 11.15
CA VAL A 185 2.52 0.29 11.26
C VAL A 185 3.46 -0.89 11.20
N LYS A 186 3.34 -1.81 12.13
CA LYS A 186 4.14 -3.03 12.18
C LYS A 186 3.51 -4.15 11.36
N ARG A 187 4.36 -5.04 10.86
CA ARG A 187 3.95 -6.29 10.25
C ARG A 187 3.16 -7.13 11.24
N ASP A 188 2.01 -7.61 10.80
CA ASP A 188 1.15 -8.55 11.53
C ASP A 188 1.15 -9.90 10.81
N HIS A 189 1.93 -10.84 11.31
CA HIS A 189 2.10 -12.16 10.71
C HIS A 189 0.79 -12.97 10.69
N GLU A 190 -0.04 -12.84 11.73
CA GLU A 190 -1.34 -13.52 11.80
C GLU A 190 -2.31 -12.97 10.75
N PHE A 191 -2.37 -11.64 10.65
CA PHE A 191 -3.19 -10.99 9.63
C PHE A 191 -2.73 -11.37 8.22
N ILE A 192 -1.41 -11.33 7.95
CA ILE A 192 -0.84 -11.72 6.66
C ILE A 192 -1.16 -13.17 6.33
N HIS A 193 -1.04 -14.08 7.28
CA HIS A 193 -1.37 -15.49 7.07
C HIS A 193 -2.85 -15.68 6.65
N ARG A 194 -3.77 -14.98 7.33
CA ARG A 194 -5.20 -14.99 6.95
C ARG A 194 -5.43 -14.35 5.58
N LEU A 195 -4.80 -13.21 5.31
CA LEU A 195 -4.89 -12.53 4.03
C LEU A 195 -4.39 -13.43 2.88
N GLU A 196 -3.25 -14.11 3.06
CA GLU A 196 -2.74 -15.05 2.05
C GLU A 196 -3.70 -16.22 1.79
N ALA A 197 -4.42 -16.71 2.80
CA ALA A 197 -5.42 -17.76 2.61
C ALA A 197 -6.54 -17.28 1.67
N PHE A 198 -7.06 -16.07 1.86
CA PHE A 198 -8.05 -15.47 0.98
C PHE A 198 -7.50 -15.20 -0.42
N GLN A 199 -6.29 -14.68 -0.52
CA GLN A 199 -5.61 -14.45 -1.79
C GLN A 199 -5.41 -15.75 -2.58
N ARG A 200 -5.00 -16.85 -1.92
CA ARG A 200 -4.86 -18.17 -2.54
C ARG A 200 -6.20 -18.71 -3.04
N PHE A 201 -7.24 -18.61 -2.23
CA PHE A 201 -8.58 -19.05 -2.63
C PHE A 201 -9.06 -18.26 -3.86
N PHE A 202 -8.98 -16.94 -3.81
CA PHE A 202 -9.37 -16.06 -4.90
C PHE A 202 -8.56 -16.31 -6.18
N TRP A 203 -7.23 -16.40 -6.07
CA TRP A 203 -6.38 -16.58 -7.24
C TRP A 203 -6.55 -17.95 -7.91
N ARG A 204 -6.87 -18.98 -7.14
CA ARG A 204 -7.27 -20.29 -7.71
C ARG A 204 -8.52 -20.16 -8.58
N SER A 205 -9.50 -19.35 -8.18
CA SER A 205 -10.71 -19.08 -8.96
C SER A 205 -10.38 -18.36 -10.27
N VAL A 206 -9.43 -17.41 -10.25
CA VAL A 206 -8.93 -16.73 -11.46
C VAL A 206 -8.25 -17.73 -12.40
N VAL A 207 -7.33 -18.55 -11.88
CA VAL A 207 -6.60 -19.56 -12.69
C VAL A 207 -7.52 -20.65 -13.25
N ALA A 208 -8.52 -21.06 -12.46
CA ALA A 208 -9.49 -22.07 -12.87
C ALA A 208 -10.57 -21.51 -13.81
N ASP A 209 -10.59 -20.20 -14.02
CA ASP A 209 -11.61 -19.48 -14.79
C ASP A 209 -13.06 -19.74 -14.32
N LYS A 210 -13.21 -19.85 -12.98
CA LYS A 210 -14.50 -20.06 -12.31
C LYS A 210 -14.69 -19.01 -11.21
N PRO A 211 -15.89 -18.40 -11.10
CA PRO A 211 -16.13 -17.42 -10.04
C PRO A 211 -15.91 -18.03 -8.64
N PRO A 212 -15.42 -17.24 -7.66
CA PRO A 212 -15.17 -17.73 -6.31
C PRO A 212 -16.44 -18.15 -5.57
N PHE A 213 -17.59 -17.58 -5.95
CA PHE A 213 -18.91 -17.90 -5.37
C PHE A 213 -19.96 -18.08 -6.47
N ASP A 214 -20.91 -18.97 -6.25
CA ASP A 214 -22.07 -19.10 -7.12
C ASP A 214 -22.96 -17.85 -7.00
N ILE A 215 -23.58 -17.44 -8.15
CA ILE A 215 -24.34 -16.19 -8.23
C ILE A 215 -25.71 -16.33 -7.55
N ASP A 216 -26.18 -17.57 -7.32
CA ASP A 216 -27.52 -17.88 -6.82
C ASP A 216 -27.63 -17.97 -5.29
N ASP A 217 -26.56 -17.65 -4.54
CA ASP A 217 -26.51 -17.74 -3.08
C ASP A 217 -26.72 -16.36 -2.37
N ASP A 218 -27.77 -15.62 -2.76
CA ASP A 218 -28.28 -14.46 -2.00
C ASP A 218 -29.58 -14.76 -1.25
#